data_b0f48c1fb9d5f40b64c59bfa5df38c18
#
_entry.id   b0f48c1fb9d5f40b64c59bfa5df38c18
#
_cell.length_a   1.000
_cell.length_b   1.000
_cell.length_c   1.000
_cell.angle_alpha   90.00
_cell.angle_beta   90.00
_cell.angle_gamma   90.00
#
_symmetry.space_group_name_H-M   'P 1'
#
loop_
_entity.id
_entity.type
_entity.pdbx_description
1 polymer ?
#
loop_
_entity_poly.entity_id
_entity_poly.type
_entity_poly.pdbx_seq_one_letter_code
_entity_poly.pdbx_strand_id
1 'polypeptide(L)'
;MTDRILSHASFSHIVDVPIERIDIADWLFNLSEAEYQRCCPPDHIAAGTTSTDDGRPMSINVEMIGETLMIQHYVGEITEPHLCRMVSLSDAISANGRTKVHVLWELSVKPISSTHCEYTNSVTATPTEEFFDFIKRHGISFEQAAAARQTAGGDHNRRETPLFAESIARRALARSSALRRAVG
;
A
#
# COMPACT_ATOMS: atom_id res chain seq x y z
N MET A 1 -1.03 24.73 -2.57
CA MET A 1 -1.01 23.39 -1.94
C MET A 1 -0.05 23.45 -0.77
N THR A 2 -0.47 23.10 0.43
CA THR A 2 0.43 23.09 1.58
C THR A 2 1.28 21.83 1.52
N ASP A 3 2.62 21.99 1.45
CA ASP A 3 3.60 20.88 1.49
C ASP A 3 3.64 20.17 2.86
N ARG A 4 2.50 20.11 3.57
CA ARG A 4 2.41 19.48 4.89
C ARG A 4 2.21 17.99 4.74
N ILE A 5 3.15 17.22 5.27
CA ILE A 5 3.06 15.78 5.38
C ILE A 5 2.28 15.46 6.66
N LEU A 6 1.22 14.67 6.53
CA LEU A 6 0.43 14.16 7.65
C LEU A 6 1.10 12.93 8.28
N SER A 7 1.63 12.04 7.46
CA SER A 7 2.47 10.92 7.89
C SER A 7 3.34 10.41 6.75
N HIS A 8 4.50 9.84 7.09
CA HIS A 8 5.36 9.12 6.17
C HIS A 8 5.94 7.89 6.87
N ALA A 9 5.86 6.74 6.22
CA ALA A 9 6.47 5.50 6.68
C ALA A 9 7.12 4.79 5.49
N SER A 10 8.31 4.23 5.70
CA SER A 10 9.02 3.45 4.70
C SER A 10 9.78 2.32 5.40
N PHE A 11 9.48 1.08 5.02
CA PHE A 11 10.11 -0.11 5.56
C PHE A 11 10.56 -1.03 4.44
N SER A 12 11.65 -1.75 4.68
CA SER A 12 12.18 -2.71 3.72
C SER A 12 12.23 -4.12 4.32
N HIS A 13 12.15 -5.11 3.43
CA HIS A 13 12.31 -6.53 3.78
C HIS A 13 13.02 -7.28 2.66
N ILE A 14 13.74 -8.34 3.02
CA ILE A 14 14.44 -9.18 2.04
C ILE A 14 13.44 -10.15 1.39
N VAL A 15 13.55 -10.28 0.07
CA VAL A 15 12.83 -11.25 -0.73
C VAL A 15 13.84 -12.24 -1.31
N ASP A 16 13.74 -13.52 -0.93
CA ASP A 16 14.66 -14.59 -1.33
C ASP A 16 14.32 -15.13 -2.75
N VAL A 17 14.27 -14.21 -3.71
CA VAL A 17 13.96 -14.48 -5.11
C VAL A 17 14.82 -13.58 -6.00
N PRO A 18 15.38 -14.09 -7.11
CA PRO A 18 16.06 -13.28 -8.12
C PRO A 18 15.15 -12.20 -8.70
N ILE A 19 15.70 -11.02 -9.00
CA ILE A 19 14.97 -9.84 -9.47
C ILE A 19 14.15 -10.14 -10.76
N GLU A 20 14.67 -10.98 -11.65
CA GLU A 20 14.05 -11.33 -12.93
C GLU A 20 12.73 -12.10 -12.79
N ARG A 21 12.43 -12.61 -11.59
CA ARG A 21 11.19 -13.33 -11.30
C ARG A 21 10.15 -12.46 -10.64
N ILE A 22 10.54 -11.29 -10.16
CA ILE A 22 9.67 -10.39 -9.40
C ILE A 22 8.96 -9.45 -10.37
N ASP A 23 7.65 -9.35 -10.20
CA ASP A 23 6.80 -8.40 -10.90
C ASP A 23 5.77 -7.88 -9.88
N ILE A 24 6.08 -6.71 -9.29
CA ILE A 24 5.24 -6.10 -8.26
C ILE A 24 3.89 -5.67 -8.85
N ALA A 25 3.87 -5.17 -10.08
CA ALA A 25 2.62 -4.74 -10.72
C ALA A 25 1.69 -5.95 -10.93
N ASP A 26 2.21 -7.06 -11.47
CA ASP A 26 1.42 -8.29 -11.59
C ASP A 26 0.96 -8.82 -10.22
N TRP A 27 1.81 -8.76 -9.20
CA TRP A 27 1.44 -9.16 -7.85
C TRP A 27 0.30 -8.29 -7.31
N LEU A 28 0.45 -6.97 -7.33
CA LEU A 28 -0.48 -6.03 -6.74
C LEU A 28 -1.86 -6.08 -7.39
N PHE A 29 -1.89 -5.96 -8.73
CA PHE A 29 -3.15 -5.90 -9.46
C PHE A 29 -3.83 -7.27 -9.68
N ASN A 30 -3.22 -8.35 -9.19
CA ASN A 30 -3.82 -9.68 -9.09
C ASN A 30 -3.86 -10.22 -7.66
N LEU A 31 -3.66 -9.37 -6.66
CA LEU A 31 -3.72 -9.75 -5.26
C LEU A 31 -5.17 -10.10 -4.89
N SER A 32 -5.41 -11.34 -4.47
CA SER A 32 -6.73 -11.75 -4.03
C SER A 32 -7.05 -11.17 -2.64
N GLU A 33 -8.33 -10.97 -2.35
CA GLU A 33 -8.79 -10.51 -1.03
C GLU A 33 -8.24 -11.41 0.10
N ALA A 34 -8.32 -12.74 -0.07
CA ALA A 34 -7.82 -13.68 0.93
C ALA A 34 -6.29 -13.57 1.16
N GLU A 35 -5.51 -13.24 0.13
CA GLU A 35 -4.08 -13.00 0.28
C GLU A 35 -3.81 -11.64 0.93
N TYR A 36 -4.57 -10.60 0.56
CA TYR A 36 -4.49 -9.28 1.18
C TYR A 36 -4.77 -9.36 2.68
N GLN A 37 -5.84 -10.04 3.09
CA GLN A 37 -6.17 -10.24 4.51
C GLN A 37 -5.06 -10.93 5.30
N ARG A 38 -4.31 -11.85 4.68
CA ARG A 38 -3.16 -12.51 5.32
C ARG A 38 -1.95 -11.59 5.49
N CYS A 39 -1.86 -10.51 4.74
CA CYS A 39 -0.70 -9.62 4.74
C CYS A 39 -0.67 -8.61 5.88
N CYS A 40 -1.78 -8.38 6.58
CA CYS A 40 -1.78 -7.59 7.83
C CYS A 40 -3.05 -7.87 8.68
N PRO A 41 -3.20 -9.08 9.26
CA PRO A 41 -4.34 -9.35 10.11
C PRO A 41 -4.22 -8.61 11.46
N PRO A 42 -5.32 -8.12 12.05
CA PRO A 42 -6.68 -8.09 11.50
C PRO A 42 -7.00 -6.81 10.67
N ASP A 43 -5.99 -6.00 10.35
CA ASP A 43 -6.18 -4.67 9.78
C ASP A 43 -6.73 -4.71 8.34
N HIS A 44 -6.22 -5.62 7.51
CA HIS A 44 -6.69 -5.79 6.14
C HIS A 44 -8.06 -6.46 6.09
N ILE A 45 -9.06 -5.79 5.51
CA ILE A 45 -10.46 -6.22 5.51
C ILE A 45 -10.87 -6.75 4.13
N ALA A 46 -10.64 -5.97 3.07
CA ALA A 46 -11.02 -6.34 1.71
C ALA A 46 -10.09 -5.70 0.68
N ALA A 47 -9.90 -6.38 -0.43
CA ALA A 47 -9.20 -5.84 -1.59
C ALA A 47 -9.88 -6.27 -2.89
N GLY A 48 -9.75 -5.41 -3.90
CA GLY A 48 -10.23 -5.68 -5.25
C GLY A 48 -9.45 -4.87 -6.27
N THR A 49 -9.58 -5.23 -7.55
CA THR A 49 -8.92 -4.53 -8.64
C THR A 49 -9.90 -4.17 -9.74
N THR A 50 -9.66 -3.03 -10.37
CA THR A 50 -10.44 -2.53 -11.51
C THR A 50 -9.53 -1.63 -12.36
N SER A 51 -10.10 -0.88 -13.28
CA SER A 51 -9.42 0.18 -14.02
C SER A 51 -10.24 1.46 -13.98
N THR A 52 -9.57 2.58 -14.13
CA THR A 52 -10.18 3.90 -14.35
C THR A 52 -10.76 4.00 -15.76
N ASP A 53 -11.59 5.01 -16.02
CA ASP A 53 -12.18 5.24 -17.35
C ASP A 53 -11.12 5.50 -18.44
N ASP A 54 -9.94 6.02 -18.07
CA ASP A 54 -8.79 6.21 -18.96
C ASP A 54 -7.88 4.96 -19.05
N GLY A 55 -8.28 3.84 -18.44
CA GLY A 55 -7.63 2.53 -18.56
C GLY A 55 -6.46 2.28 -17.61
N ARG A 56 -6.17 3.19 -16.67
CA ARG A 56 -5.12 2.94 -15.66
C ARG A 56 -5.58 1.89 -14.65
N PRO A 57 -4.71 0.96 -14.24
CA PRO A 57 -5.07 -0.03 -13.24
C PRO A 57 -5.33 0.63 -11.88
N MET A 58 -6.29 0.08 -11.15
CA MET A 58 -6.69 0.56 -9.83
C MET A 58 -6.77 -0.61 -8.85
N SER A 59 -6.13 -0.47 -7.68
CA SER A 59 -6.32 -1.33 -6.52
C SER A 59 -7.25 -0.64 -5.52
N ILE A 60 -8.25 -1.35 -5.04
CA ILE A 60 -9.18 -0.87 -4.02
C ILE A 60 -8.86 -1.64 -2.74
N ASN A 61 -8.50 -0.92 -1.67
CA ASN A 61 -8.15 -1.51 -0.39
C ASN A 61 -9.06 -0.96 0.71
N VAL A 62 -9.50 -1.84 1.58
CA VAL A 62 -10.27 -1.50 2.79
C VAL A 62 -9.52 -2.06 3.99
N GLU A 63 -9.14 -1.20 4.92
CA GLU A 63 -8.32 -1.56 6.06
C GLU A 63 -8.55 -0.68 7.29
N MET A 64 -8.23 -1.21 8.47
CA MET A 64 -8.17 -0.44 9.71
C MET A 64 -6.74 0.02 9.96
N ILE A 65 -6.51 1.33 10.02
CA ILE A 65 -5.22 1.89 10.45
C ILE A 65 -5.43 2.55 11.81
N GLY A 66 -5.02 1.86 12.88
CA GLY A 66 -5.42 2.21 14.24
C GLY A 66 -6.94 2.12 14.40
N GLU A 67 -7.58 3.24 14.78
CA GLU A 67 -9.04 3.32 14.94
C GLU A 67 -9.76 3.93 13.73
N THR A 68 -9.07 4.06 12.59
CA THR A 68 -9.62 4.68 11.37
C THR A 68 -9.80 3.65 10.28
N LEU A 69 -11.04 3.48 9.82
CA LEU A 69 -11.32 2.71 8.62
C LEU A 69 -10.91 3.53 7.39
N MET A 70 -10.03 2.97 6.59
CA MET A 70 -9.56 3.55 5.33
C MET A 70 -10.22 2.83 4.16
N ILE A 71 -10.76 3.59 3.20
CA ILE A 71 -11.20 3.08 1.90
C ILE A 71 -10.37 3.81 0.86
N GLN A 72 -9.54 3.06 0.14
CA GLN A 72 -8.50 3.59 -0.71
C GLN A 72 -8.71 3.13 -2.14
N HIS A 73 -8.66 4.08 -3.08
CA HIS A 73 -8.76 3.82 -4.52
C HIS A 73 -7.42 4.19 -5.16
N TYR A 74 -6.47 3.26 -5.10
CA TYR A 74 -5.11 3.45 -5.57
C TYR A 74 -5.01 3.33 -7.08
N VAL A 75 -4.92 4.47 -7.77
CA VAL A 75 -4.69 4.54 -9.21
C VAL A 75 -3.20 4.44 -9.51
N GLY A 76 -2.82 3.54 -10.40
CA GLY A 76 -1.44 3.36 -10.84
C GLY A 76 -0.95 4.54 -11.66
N GLU A 77 0.14 5.19 -11.21
CA GLU A 77 0.90 6.18 -11.96
C GLU A 77 2.12 5.54 -12.63
N ILE A 78 2.80 4.64 -11.91
CA ILE A 78 3.89 3.79 -12.41
C ILE A 78 3.52 2.36 -12.07
N THR A 79 3.53 1.48 -13.07
CA THR A 79 3.12 0.08 -12.91
C THR A 79 4.13 -0.83 -13.60
N GLU A 80 5.39 -0.71 -13.18
CA GLU A 80 6.51 -1.47 -13.71
C GLU A 80 6.82 -2.70 -12.83
N PRO A 81 7.49 -3.71 -13.36
CA PRO A 81 7.80 -4.93 -12.59
C PRO A 81 8.52 -4.70 -11.27
N HIS A 82 9.36 -3.66 -11.19
CA HIS A 82 10.17 -3.39 -10.00
C HIS A 82 9.86 -2.06 -9.31
N LEU A 83 8.85 -1.34 -9.82
CA LEU A 83 8.38 -0.08 -9.24
C LEU A 83 6.89 0.09 -9.51
N CYS A 84 6.11 0.17 -8.45
CA CYS A 84 4.72 0.64 -8.50
C CYS A 84 4.59 1.92 -7.69
N ARG A 85 4.04 2.96 -8.32
CA ARG A 85 3.62 4.19 -7.64
C ARG A 85 2.13 4.38 -7.86
N MET A 86 1.40 4.52 -6.77
CA MET A 86 -0.05 4.65 -6.79
C MET A 86 -0.48 5.84 -5.96
N VAL A 87 -1.52 6.51 -6.41
CA VAL A 87 -2.12 7.65 -5.70
C VAL A 87 -3.58 7.36 -5.38
N SER A 88 -4.02 7.81 -4.22
CA SER A 88 -5.42 7.68 -3.80
C SER A 88 -5.88 8.95 -3.10
N LEU A 89 -7.11 9.37 -3.41
CA LEU A 89 -7.89 10.24 -2.55
C LEU A 89 -8.74 9.33 -1.65
N SER A 90 -8.20 9.01 -0.49
CA SER A 90 -8.72 7.98 0.42
C SER A 90 -9.75 8.55 1.37
N ASP A 91 -10.83 7.80 1.61
CA ASP A 91 -11.75 8.07 2.71
C ASP A 91 -11.15 7.58 4.03
N ALA A 92 -11.20 8.43 5.04
CA ALA A 92 -10.81 8.12 6.41
C ALA A 92 -12.04 8.28 7.32
N ILE A 93 -12.50 7.19 7.91
CA ILE A 93 -13.73 7.12 8.71
C ILE A 93 -13.35 6.72 10.13
N SER A 94 -13.64 7.59 11.09
CA SER A 94 -13.36 7.39 12.51
C SER A 94 -14.63 7.60 13.34
N ALA A 95 -14.54 7.48 14.66
CA ALA A 95 -15.62 7.82 15.58
C ALA A 95 -16.08 9.28 15.44
N ASN A 96 -15.19 10.19 15.01
CA ASN A 96 -15.49 11.60 14.78
C ASN A 96 -16.17 11.87 13.42
N GLY A 97 -16.32 10.86 12.56
CA GLY A 97 -16.93 10.97 11.25
C GLY A 97 -15.94 10.73 10.11
N ARG A 98 -16.31 11.16 8.89
CA ARG A 98 -15.58 10.93 7.65
C ARG A 98 -14.83 12.18 7.20
N THR A 99 -13.66 11.97 6.66
CA THR A 99 -12.86 12.97 5.94
C THR A 99 -12.05 12.30 4.84
N LYS A 100 -11.25 13.07 4.09
CA LYS A 100 -10.39 12.55 3.02
C LYS A 100 -8.95 12.97 3.22
N VAL A 101 -8.04 12.08 2.81
CA VAL A 101 -6.60 12.35 2.75
C VAL A 101 -6.05 11.88 1.40
N HIS A 102 -5.04 12.57 0.90
CA HIS A 102 -4.26 12.05 -0.22
C HIS A 102 -3.24 11.04 0.30
N VAL A 103 -3.10 9.92 -0.41
CA VAL A 103 -2.09 8.90 -0.11
C VAL A 103 -1.29 8.61 -1.37
N LEU A 104 0.02 8.68 -1.24
CA LEU A 104 1.00 8.16 -2.19
C LEU A 104 1.54 6.86 -1.62
N TRP A 105 1.35 5.75 -2.34
CA TRP A 105 1.89 4.44 -2.00
C TRP A 105 2.89 4.01 -3.06
N GLU A 106 4.13 3.77 -2.66
CA GLU A 106 5.21 3.35 -3.55
C GLU A 106 5.80 2.03 -3.07
N LEU A 107 5.86 1.08 -3.99
CA LEU A 107 6.44 -0.25 -3.81
C LEU A 107 7.62 -0.38 -4.77
N SER A 108 8.78 -0.75 -4.26
CA SER A 108 9.96 -0.95 -5.10
C SER A 108 10.74 -2.20 -4.72
N VAL A 109 11.45 -2.78 -5.70
CA VAL A 109 12.38 -3.89 -5.47
C VAL A 109 13.71 -3.59 -6.14
N LYS A 110 14.79 -3.85 -5.41
CA LYS A 110 16.17 -3.70 -5.89
C LYS A 110 16.95 -5.00 -5.66
N PRO A 111 17.82 -5.43 -6.60
CA PRO A 111 18.66 -6.61 -6.40
C PRO A 111 19.73 -6.31 -5.34
N ILE A 112 19.95 -7.26 -4.42
CA ILE A 112 21.06 -7.26 -3.47
C ILE A 112 22.11 -8.27 -3.92
N SER A 113 21.69 -9.39 -4.46
CA SER A 113 22.52 -10.45 -5.03
C SER A 113 21.83 -11.11 -6.21
N SER A 114 22.44 -12.15 -6.78
CA SER A 114 21.79 -12.94 -7.84
C SER A 114 20.56 -13.74 -7.38
N THR A 115 20.33 -13.84 -6.07
CA THR A 115 19.24 -14.66 -5.48
C THR A 115 18.35 -13.91 -4.50
N HIS A 116 18.69 -12.67 -4.13
CA HIS A 116 17.97 -11.88 -3.11
C HIS A 116 17.75 -10.46 -3.58
N CYS A 117 16.59 -9.93 -3.21
CA CYS A 117 16.20 -8.54 -3.45
C CYS A 117 15.80 -7.85 -2.15
N GLU A 118 15.89 -6.53 -2.12
CA GLU A 118 15.27 -5.68 -1.11
C GLU A 118 13.95 -5.16 -1.65
N TYR A 119 12.86 -5.50 -1.00
CA TYR A 119 11.54 -4.91 -1.20
C TYR A 119 11.36 -3.73 -0.24
N THR A 120 10.89 -2.60 -0.76
CA THR A 120 10.58 -1.41 0.04
C THR A 120 9.12 -1.02 -0.16
N ASN A 121 8.43 -0.79 0.95
CA ASN A 121 7.06 -0.33 1.04
C ASN A 121 7.06 1.07 1.66
N SER A 122 6.65 2.08 0.92
CA SER A 122 6.66 3.48 1.33
C SER A 122 5.27 4.09 1.17
N VAL A 123 4.76 4.70 2.23
CA VAL A 123 3.44 5.34 2.26
C VAL A 123 3.57 6.77 2.77
N THR A 124 3.08 7.73 2.01
CA THR A 124 3.01 9.15 2.41
C THR A 124 1.56 9.60 2.37
N ALA A 125 1.05 10.14 3.47
CA ALA A 125 -0.26 10.78 3.53
C ALA A 125 -0.10 12.30 3.64
N THR A 126 -0.92 13.02 2.87
CA THR A 126 -1.01 14.48 2.93
C THR A 126 -2.45 14.92 3.15
N PRO A 127 -2.69 16.04 3.87
CA PRO A 127 -4.03 16.51 4.19
C PRO A 127 -4.71 17.11 2.94
N THR A 128 -6.03 16.98 2.89
CA THR A 128 -6.90 17.75 1.98
C THR A 128 -7.45 18.98 2.69
N GLU A 129 -8.09 19.90 1.98
CA GLU A 129 -8.86 20.98 2.60
C GLU A 129 -9.98 20.43 3.49
N GLU A 130 -10.67 19.36 3.03
CA GLU A 130 -11.70 18.68 3.82
C GLU A 130 -11.13 18.14 5.15
N PHE A 131 -9.90 17.64 5.14
CA PHE A 131 -9.22 17.18 6.37
C PHE A 131 -8.94 18.34 7.32
N PHE A 132 -8.48 19.50 6.85
CA PHE A 132 -8.27 20.66 7.69
C PHE A 132 -9.57 21.17 8.32
N ASP A 133 -10.65 21.23 7.55
CA ASP A 133 -11.97 21.57 8.07
C ASP A 133 -12.47 20.55 9.09
N PHE A 134 -12.19 19.26 8.86
CA PHE A 134 -12.57 18.19 9.77
C PHE A 134 -11.85 18.36 11.12
N ILE A 135 -10.53 18.46 11.17
CA ILE A 135 -9.79 18.60 12.43
C ILE A 135 -10.16 19.90 13.17
N LYS A 136 -10.38 20.98 12.43
CA LYS A 136 -10.82 22.27 13.02
C LYS A 136 -12.19 22.14 13.71
N ARG A 137 -13.17 21.47 13.10
CA ARG A 137 -14.49 21.23 13.69
C ARG A 137 -14.44 20.42 14.98
N HIS A 138 -13.44 19.55 15.11
CA HIS A 138 -13.26 18.70 16.29
C HIS A 138 -12.25 19.24 17.30
N GLY A 139 -11.72 20.46 17.09
CA GLY A 139 -10.75 21.06 18.00
C GLY A 139 -9.40 20.33 18.06
N ILE A 140 -9.03 19.61 16.99
CA ILE A 140 -7.79 18.84 16.89
C ILE A 140 -6.75 19.69 16.15
N SER A 141 -5.55 19.85 16.71
CA SER A 141 -4.46 20.51 15.98
C SER A 141 -3.90 19.61 14.87
N PHE A 142 -3.26 20.22 13.86
CA PHE A 142 -2.61 19.46 12.81
C PHE A 142 -1.51 18.54 13.37
N GLU A 143 -0.74 19.03 14.33
CA GLU A 143 0.35 18.29 14.98
C GLU A 143 -0.18 17.07 15.75
N GLN A 144 -1.31 17.19 16.42
CA GLN A 144 -1.98 16.06 17.09
C GLN A 144 -2.46 15.03 16.09
N ALA A 145 -3.11 15.46 15.00
CA ALA A 145 -3.59 14.58 13.95
C ALA A 145 -2.43 13.88 13.22
N ALA A 146 -1.36 14.61 12.91
CA ALA A 146 -0.16 14.08 12.28
C ALA A 146 0.55 13.05 13.18
N ALA A 147 0.72 13.35 14.47
CA ALA A 147 1.34 12.43 15.43
C ALA A 147 0.53 11.11 15.56
N ALA A 148 -0.80 11.21 15.67
CA ALA A 148 -1.68 10.04 15.73
C ALA A 148 -1.59 9.20 14.44
N ARG A 149 -1.67 9.86 13.27
CA ARG A 149 -1.57 9.19 11.97
C ARG A 149 -0.19 8.56 11.74
N GLN A 150 0.89 9.26 12.12
CA GLN A 150 2.26 8.75 12.02
C GLN A 150 2.45 7.49 12.85
N THR A 151 1.93 7.46 14.07
CA THR A 151 2.01 6.29 14.95
C THR A 151 1.25 5.10 14.36
N ALA A 152 -0.02 5.30 14.02
CA ALA A 152 -0.88 4.22 13.51
C ALA A 152 -0.40 3.70 12.14
N GLY A 153 -0.12 4.61 11.20
CA GLY A 153 0.34 4.27 9.85
C GLY A 153 1.74 3.64 9.86
N GLY A 154 2.63 4.14 10.70
CA GLY A 154 3.97 3.56 10.86
C GLY A 154 3.93 2.14 11.44
N ASP A 155 3.08 1.88 12.44
CA ASP A 155 2.92 0.54 12.99
C ASP A 155 2.31 -0.44 11.96
N HIS A 156 1.25 0.00 11.27
CA HIS A 156 0.61 -0.78 10.20
C HIS A 156 1.61 -1.16 9.10
N ASN A 157 2.28 -0.17 8.51
CA ASN A 157 3.25 -0.37 7.41
C ASN A 157 4.42 -1.26 7.84
N ARG A 158 4.90 -1.14 9.09
CA ARG A 158 5.95 -2.00 9.65
C ARG A 158 5.53 -3.47 9.75
N ARG A 159 4.25 -3.74 10.06
CA ARG A 159 3.71 -5.11 10.19
C ARG A 159 3.40 -5.73 8.82
N GLU A 160 2.86 -4.96 7.88
CA GLU A 160 2.49 -5.49 6.56
C GLU A 160 3.70 -5.73 5.65
N THR A 161 4.76 -4.90 5.73
CA THR A 161 5.91 -4.96 4.81
C THR A 161 6.55 -6.35 4.69
N PRO A 162 6.88 -7.07 5.78
CA PRO A 162 7.43 -8.43 5.68
C PRO A 162 6.43 -9.42 5.07
N LEU A 163 5.13 -9.29 5.37
CA LEU A 163 4.10 -10.19 4.87
C LEU A 163 3.80 -9.94 3.37
N PHE A 164 3.87 -8.70 2.91
CA PHE A 164 3.86 -8.39 1.48
C PHE A 164 5.09 -8.97 0.76
N ALA A 165 6.28 -8.84 1.33
CA ALA A 165 7.50 -9.43 0.78
C ALA A 165 7.39 -10.96 0.60
N GLU A 166 6.86 -11.66 1.60
CA GLU A 166 6.58 -13.09 1.53
C GLU A 166 5.54 -13.43 0.44
N SER A 167 4.48 -12.62 0.32
CA SER A 167 3.45 -12.80 -0.71
C SER A 167 3.99 -12.60 -2.12
N ILE A 168 4.83 -11.59 -2.32
CA ILE A 168 5.56 -11.34 -3.57
C ILE A 168 6.45 -12.55 -3.93
N ALA A 169 7.19 -13.08 -2.95
CA ALA A 169 8.04 -14.26 -3.15
C ALA A 169 7.22 -15.49 -3.58
N ARG A 170 6.10 -15.76 -2.90
CA ARG A 170 5.18 -16.86 -3.27
C ARG A 170 4.68 -16.72 -4.71
N ARG A 171 4.27 -15.53 -5.13
CA ARG A 171 3.80 -15.24 -6.49
C ARG A 171 4.90 -15.50 -7.53
N ALA A 172 6.10 -15.00 -7.29
CA ALA A 172 7.26 -15.17 -8.18
C ALA A 172 7.63 -16.65 -8.38
N LEU A 173 7.60 -17.45 -7.30
CA LEU A 173 7.90 -18.87 -7.34
C LEU A 173 6.79 -19.68 -8.07
N ALA A 174 5.52 -19.32 -7.86
CA ALA A 174 4.40 -19.98 -8.54
C ALA A 174 4.43 -19.77 -10.06
N ARG A 175 4.71 -18.53 -10.53
CA ARG A 175 4.88 -18.24 -11.98
C ARG A 175 5.99 -19.06 -12.60
N SER A 176 7.12 -19.20 -11.93
CA SER A 176 8.26 -20.00 -12.42
C SER A 176 7.94 -21.49 -12.56
N SER A 177 7.09 -22.01 -11.69
CA SER A 177 6.65 -23.40 -11.74
C SER A 177 5.65 -23.65 -12.88
N ALA A 178 4.76 -22.69 -13.15
CA ALA A 178 3.81 -22.74 -14.27
C ALA A 178 4.52 -22.71 -15.64
N LEU A 179 5.51 -21.83 -15.80
CA LEU A 179 6.31 -21.74 -17.03
C LEU A 179 7.07 -23.04 -17.32
N ARG A 180 7.65 -23.69 -16.31
CA ARG A 180 8.36 -24.98 -16.47
C ARG A 180 7.43 -26.12 -16.92
N ARG A 181 6.16 -26.12 -16.48
CA ARG A 181 5.16 -27.13 -16.88
C ARG A 181 4.61 -26.92 -18.30
N ALA A 182 4.66 -25.69 -18.81
CA ALA A 182 4.18 -25.37 -20.15
C ALA A 182 5.21 -25.66 -21.25
N VAL A 183 6.49 -25.85 -20.91
CA VAL A 183 7.62 -26.07 -21.85
C VAL A 183 8.10 -27.53 -21.84
N GLY A 184 7.65 -28.39 -20.92
CA GLY A 184 7.95 -29.82 -20.86
C GLY A 184 6.76 -30.67 -21.27
#